data_db27e6f196f48dfe8d9b4e9a43af4bf3
#
_entry.id   db27e6f196f48dfe8d9b4e9a43af4bf3
#
_cell.length_a   1.000
_cell.length_b   1.000
_cell.length_c   1.000
_cell.angle_alpha   90.00
_cell.angle_beta   90.00
_cell.angle_gamma   90.00
#
_symmetry.space_group_name_H-M   'P 1'
#
loop_
_entity.id
_entity.type
_entity.pdbx_description
1 polymer ?
#
loop_
_entity_poly.entity_id
_entity_poly.type
_entity_poly.pdbx_seq_one_letter_code
_entity_poly.pdbx_strand_id
1 'polypeptide(L)'
;MRENFRSINVTIRDIARELARRFSTMTHGEIDVLESIIIPMRFRKGEQLLKLGEISKYIFYLHQGLTRQYYVKNNKEMTSRLCIDGDVVMSVESLFRDKGSKEVIEALEMCVVFALPKRRLEEIALHNQNIQILYRKILEEALIEQQSHADLVRFESAADRYKRICKEMPQVVLRAPLVFVASYLEMTPETLSRVRSSTSTEPLP
;
A
#
# COMPACT_ATOMS: atom_id res chain seq x y z
N MET A 1 -10.83 -10.28 19.87
CA MET A 1 -10.13 -11.59 19.87
C MET A 1 -8.67 -11.36 19.48
N ARG A 2 -7.75 -11.53 20.43
CA ARG A 2 -6.31 -11.44 20.14
C ARG A 2 -5.86 -12.80 19.62
N GLU A 3 -5.96 -13.04 18.31
CA GLU A 3 -5.39 -14.25 17.71
C GLU A 3 -3.87 -14.20 17.79
N ASN A 4 -3.29 -15.34 18.12
CA ASN A 4 -1.87 -15.57 18.41
C ASN A 4 -0.94 -15.11 17.27
N PHE A 5 -0.21 -14.02 17.47
CA PHE A 5 0.88 -13.56 16.59
C PHE A 5 2.12 -14.48 16.61
N ARG A 6 2.07 -15.63 17.32
CA ARG A 6 3.21 -16.51 17.59
C ARG A 6 3.84 -17.22 16.38
N SER A 7 3.28 -17.09 15.17
CA SER A 7 3.86 -17.71 13.96
C SER A 7 4.61 -16.75 13.02
N ILE A 8 4.70 -15.47 13.39
CA ILE A 8 5.48 -14.48 12.64
C ILE A 8 6.66 -14.09 13.53
N ASN A 9 7.88 -14.41 13.10
CA ASN A 9 9.12 -14.08 13.82
C ASN A 9 9.45 -12.57 13.82
N VAL A 10 8.46 -11.69 13.65
CA VAL A 10 8.62 -10.23 13.62
C VAL A 10 7.89 -9.62 14.80
N THR A 11 8.58 -8.79 15.56
CA THR A 11 8.02 -8.02 16.68
C THR A 11 7.56 -6.62 16.22
N ILE A 12 6.67 -5.98 17.00
CA ILE A 12 6.30 -4.58 16.75
C ILE A 12 7.54 -3.68 16.77
N ARG A 13 8.52 -3.98 17.64
CA ARG A 13 9.79 -3.27 17.72
C ARG A 13 10.62 -3.39 16.45
N ASP A 14 10.63 -4.56 15.81
CA ASP A 14 11.34 -4.74 14.54
C ASP A 14 10.73 -3.86 13.44
N ILE A 15 9.40 -3.76 13.39
CA ILE A 15 8.71 -2.87 12.47
C ILE A 15 8.98 -1.39 12.78
N ALA A 16 8.97 -0.99 14.05
CA ALA A 16 9.33 0.38 14.43
C ALA A 16 10.75 0.74 13.98
N ARG A 17 11.71 -0.19 14.13
CA ARG A 17 13.08 -0.03 13.64
C ARG A 17 13.17 0.01 12.11
N GLU A 18 12.38 -0.80 11.42
CA GLU A 18 12.34 -0.84 9.96
C GLU A 18 11.81 0.48 9.40
N LEU A 19 10.70 0.97 9.93
CA LEU A 19 10.14 2.28 9.59
C LEU A 19 11.14 3.41 9.90
N ALA A 20 11.80 3.36 11.06
CA ALA A 20 12.85 4.32 11.40
C ALA A 20 13.97 4.31 10.37
N ARG A 21 14.54 3.16 10.03
CA ARG A 21 15.63 3.04 9.04
C ARG A 21 15.24 3.55 7.64
N ARG A 22 14.00 3.29 7.24
CA ARG A 22 13.51 3.69 5.92
C ARG A 22 13.26 5.19 5.83
N PHE A 23 12.64 5.77 6.86
CA PHE A 23 12.08 7.12 6.77
C PHE A 23 12.80 8.17 7.61
N SER A 24 13.55 7.79 8.64
CA SER A 24 14.21 8.74 9.53
C SER A 24 15.33 8.09 10.34
N THR A 25 16.15 8.91 11.00
CA THR A 25 17.12 8.43 11.98
C THR A 25 16.54 8.65 13.37
N MET A 26 16.29 7.58 14.14
CA MET A 26 15.67 7.64 15.46
C MET A 26 16.57 7.10 16.55
N THR A 27 16.50 7.72 17.72
CA THR A 27 17.06 7.19 18.96
C THR A 27 16.26 6.01 19.48
N HIS A 28 16.81 5.24 20.42
CA HIS A 28 16.10 4.13 21.05
C HIS A 28 14.77 4.58 21.71
N GLY A 29 14.80 5.73 22.41
CA GLY A 29 13.60 6.28 23.05
C GLY A 29 12.51 6.68 22.05
N GLU A 30 12.87 7.24 20.89
CA GLU A 30 11.91 7.56 19.83
C GLU A 30 11.33 6.30 19.18
N ILE A 31 12.14 5.24 19.05
CA ILE A 31 11.64 3.92 18.60
C ILE A 31 10.65 3.34 19.62
N ASP A 32 10.91 3.46 20.93
CA ASP A 32 9.98 3.01 21.98
C ASP A 32 8.66 3.77 21.90
N VAL A 33 8.70 5.07 21.65
CA VAL A 33 7.49 5.91 21.45
C VAL A 33 6.72 5.46 20.21
N LEU A 34 7.41 5.26 19.07
CA LEU A 34 6.77 4.79 17.83
C LEU A 34 6.16 3.40 18.02
N GLU A 35 6.89 2.47 18.65
CA GLU A 35 6.43 1.11 18.97
C GLU A 35 5.12 1.14 19.76
N SER A 36 4.97 2.06 20.71
CA SER A 36 3.81 2.15 21.61
C SER A 36 2.48 2.42 20.91
N ILE A 37 2.50 2.95 19.68
CA ILE A 37 1.29 3.26 18.91
C ILE A 37 0.98 2.27 17.79
N ILE A 38 1.93 1.39 17.43
CA ILE A 38 1.76 0.43 16.34
C ILE A 38 0.82 -0.70 16.77
N ILE A 39 -0.18 -0.98 15.94
CA ILE A 39 -1.17 -2.04 16.18
C ILE A 39 -0.99 -3.12 15.11
N PRO A 40 -0.60 -4.35 15.49
CA PRO A 40 -0.50 -5.45 14.54
C PRO A 40 -1.90 -5.98 14.20
N MET A 41 -2.15 -6.22 12.90
CA MET A 41 -3.40 -6.74 12.36
C MET A 41 -3.13 -7.82 11.32
N ARG A 42 -4.11 -8.72 11.12
CA ARG A 42 -4.09 -9.74 10.06
C ARG A 42 -5.38 -9.68 9.28
N PHE A 43 -5.27 -9.87 7.98
CA PHE A 43 -6.41 -9.94 7.08
C PHE A 43 -6.28 -11.18 6.21
N ARG A 44 -7.36 -11.95 6.10
CA ARG A 44 -7.45 -13.06 5.16
C ARG A 44 -7.75 -12.53 3.77
N LYS A 45 -7.48 -13.32 2.76
CA LYS A 45 -7.88 -13.01 1.38
C LYS A 45 -9.37 -12.64 1.32
N GLY A 46 -9.67 -11.51 0.66
CA GLY A 46 -11.02 -10.95 0.53
C GLY A 46 -11.49 -10.11 1.72
N GLU A 47 -10.73 -10.06 2.83
CA GLU A 47 -11.07 -9.16 3.93
C GLU A 47 -10.65 -7.72 3.61
N GLN A 48 -11.46 -6.76 4.07
CA GLN A 48 -11.26 -5.34 3.79
C GLN A 48 -10.57 -4.65 4.97
N LEU A 49 -9.44 -4.01 4.71
CA LEU A 49 -8.72 -3.14 5.65
C LEU A 49 -9.47 -1.82 5.84
N LEU A 50 -10.17 -1.38 4.78
CA LEU A 50 -11.02 -0.20 4.78
C LEU A 50 -12.22 -0.46 3.88
N LYS A 51 -13.42 -0.21 4.39
CA LYS A 51 -14.69 -0.39 3.64
C LYS A 51 -15.12 0.91 2.98
N LEU A 52 -15.89 0.78 1.91
CA LEU A 52 -16.56 1.91 1.28
C LEU A 52 -17.41 2.67 2.31
N GLY A 53 -17.27 3.99 2.35
CA GLY A 53 -17.99 4.86 3.29
C GLY A 53 -17.45 4.88 4.72
N GLU A 54 -16.50 4.01 5.08
CA GLU A 54 -15.82 4.04 6.37
C GLU A 54 -14.80 5.19 6.42
N ILE A 55 -14.67 5.85 7.58
CA ILE A 55 -13.63 6.86 7.78
C ILE A 55 -12.31 6.17 8.08
N SER A 56 -11.29 6.40 7.23
CA SER A 56 -9.94 5.89 7.44
C SER A 56 -9.31 6.51 8.70
N LYS A 57 -8.74 5.66 9.56
CA LYS A 57 -8.10 6.07 10.83
C LYS A 57 -6.63 5.70 10.88
N TYR A 58 -6.16 4.90 9.94
CA TYR A 58 -4.86 4.26 10.00
C TYR A 58 -4.05 4.52 8.73
N ILE A 59 -2.74 4.64 8.93
CA ILE A 59 -1.72 4.39 7.93
C ILE A 59 -1.27 2.95 8.16
N PHE A 60 -1.39 2.08 7.16
CA PHE A 60 -1.00 0.68 7.28
C PHE A 60 0.38 0.47 6.67
N TYR A 61 1.29 -0.12 7.41
CA TYR A 61 2.51 -0.72 6.87
C TYR A 61 2.23 -2.19 6.54
N LEU A 62 2.32 -2.56 5.28
CA LEU A 62 2.10 -3.92 4.80
C LEU A 62 3.40 -4.71 4.95
N HIS A 63 3.55 -5.42 6.08
CA HIS A 63 4.75 -6.22 6.33
C HIS A 63 4.83 -7.43 5.40
N GLN A 64 3.70 -8.09 5.17
CA GLN A 64 3.60 -9.25 4.28
C GLN A 64 2.22 -9.32 3.66
N GLY A 65 2.17 -9.59 2.36
CA GLY A 65 0.93 -9.81 1.63
C GLY A 65 0.80 -8.95 0.37
N LEU A 66 -0.39 -8.96 -0.19
CA LEU A 66 -0.78 -8.18 -1.35
C LEU A 66 -2.13 -7.56 -1.08
N THR A 67 -2.24 -6.24 -1.25
CA THR A 67 -3.51 -5.51 -1.14
C THR A 67 -3.86 -4.82 -2.44
N ARG A 68 -5.15 -4.60 -2.62
CA ARG A 68 -5.74 -3.83 -3.72
C ARG A 68 -6.51 -2.66 -3.14
N GLN A 69 -6.30 -1.48 -3.67
CA GLN A 69 -7.14 -0.32 -3.44
C GLN A 69 -7.95 -0.06 -4.71
N TYR A 70 -9.26 0.14 -4.57
CA TYR A 70 -10.15 0.34 -5.71
C TYR A 70 -11.35 1.21 -5.35
N TYR A 71 -11.92 1.85 -6.36
CA TYR A 71 -13.19 2.57 -6.28
C TYR A 71 -14.18 2.00 -7.29
N VAL A 72 -15.47 2.29 -7.10
CA VAL A 72 -16.52 1.83 -8.00
C VAL A 72 -16.94 2.98 -8.91
N LYS A 73 -16.88 2.78 -10.23
CA LYS A 73 -17.33 3.71 -11.26
C LYS A 73 -18.17 2.96 -12.28
N ASN A 74 -19.41 3.43 -12.50
CA ASN A 74 -20.34 2.79 -13.45
C ASN A 74 -20.52 1.28 -13.20
N ASN A 75 -20.68 0.88 -11.94
CA ASN A 75 -20.80 -0.50 -11.48
C ASN A 75 -19.59 -1.40 -11.80
N LYS A 76 -18.43 -0.79 -12.06
CA LYS A 76 -17.16 -1.51 -12.26
C LYS A 76 -16.16 -1.08 -11.20
N GLU A 77 -15.43 -2.05 -10.68
CA GLU A 77 -14.32 -1.79 -9.78
C GLU A 77 -13.09 -1.34 -10.57
N MET A 78 -12.57 -0.19 -10.23
CA MET A 78 -11.38 0.40 -10.84
C MET A 78 -10.24 0.37 -9.82
N THR A 79 -9.22 -0.44 -10.10
CA THR A 79 -8.03 -0.54 -9.25
C THR A 79 -7.22 0.75 -9.34
N SER A 80 -7.08 1.45 -8.22
CA SER A 80 -6.24 2.66 -8.12
C SER A 80 -4.82 2.33 -7.64
N ARG A 81 -4.67 1.21 -6.89
CA ARG A 81 -3.37 0.84 -6.32
C ARG A 81 -3.27 -0.66 -6.05
N LEU A 82 -2.06 -1.21 -6.21
CA LEU A 82 -1.68 -2.55 -5.80
C LEU A 82 -0.44 -2.42 -4.92
N CYS A 83 -0.49 -2.93 -3.70
CA CYS A 83 0.60 -2.80 -2.74
C CYS A 83 1.06 -4.17 -2.25
N ILE A 84 2.36 -4.32 -2.08
CA ILE A 84 3.05 -5.56 -1.69
C ILE A 84 3.82 -5.36 -0.38
N ASP A 85 4.55 -6.41 -0.01
CA ASP A 85 5.41 -6.42 1.17
C ASP A 85 6.32 -5.18 1.22
N GLY A 86 6.28 -4.46 2.33
CA GLY A 86 7.05 -3.24 2.57
C GLY A 86 6.32 -1.93 2.21
N ASP A 87 5.18 -1.98 1.53
CA ASP A 87 4.46 -0.77 1.14
C ASP A 87 3.65 -0.16 2.29
N VAL A 88 3.43 1.16 2.16
CA VAL A 88 2.51 1.90 3.03
C VAL A 88 1.18 2.08 2.31
N VAL A 89 0.09 1.71 2.97
CA VAL A 89 -1.27 1.68 2.40
C VAL A 89 -2.18 2.61 3.20
N MET A 90 -2.90 3.51 2.51
CA MET A 90 -3.88 4.42 3.14
C MET A 90 -4.83 5.01 2.10
N SER A 91 -6.04 5.36 2.52
CA SER A 91 -6.94 6.21 1.74
C SER A 91 -6.70 7.67 2.12
N VAL A 92 -5.93 8.39 1.29
CA VAL A 92 -5.45 9.75 1.59
C VAL A 92 -6.61 10.72 1.82
N GLU A 93 -7.61 10.75 0.91
CA GLU A 93 -8.74 11.68 1.04
C GLU A 93 -9.53 11.43 2.32
N SER A 94 -9.86 10.17 2.61
CA SER A 94 -10.62 9.81 3.80
C SER A 94 -9.84 10.11 5.09
N LEU A 95 -8.54 9.75 5.09
CA LEU A 95 -7.66 9.90 6.25
C LEU A 95 -7.48 11.37 6.68
N PHE A 96 -7.33 12.30 5.70
CA PHE A 96 -7.02 13.70 5.99
C PHE A 96 -8.23 14.63 6.02
N ARG A 97 -9.35 14.22 5.42
CA ARG A 97 -10.59 15.02 5.45
C ARG A 97 -11.61 14.53 6.46
N ASP A 98 -11.32 13.43 7.18
CA ASP A 98 -12.25 12.77 8.12
C ASP A 98 -13.63 12.49 7.47
N LYS A 99 -13.62 12.08 6.18
CA LYS A 99 -14.81 11.73 5.40
C LYS A 99 -14.83 10.26 5.04
N GLY A 100 -16.03 9.71 4.84
CA GLY A 100 -16.19 8.34 4.37
C GLY A 100 -15.39 8.07 3.10
N SER A 101 -14.65 6.97 3.08
CA SER A 101 -13.81 6.58 1.95
C SER A 101 -14.65 6.30 0.71
N LYS A 102 -14.21 6.81 -0.43
CA LYS A 102 -14.72 6.46 -1.76
C LYS A 102 -14.05 5.21 -2.32
N GLU A 103 -13.04 4.71 -1.61
CA GLU A 103 -12.24 3.56 -1.99
C GLU A 103 -12.38 2.44 -0.96
N VAL A 104 -12.15 1.23 -1.42
CA VAL A 104 -12.00 0.03 -0.59
C VAL A 104 -10.53 -0.39 -0.62
N ILE A 105 -10.01 -0.82 0.52
CA ILE A 105 -8.70 -1.49 0.61
C ILE A 105 -8.96 -2.95 0.98
N GLU A 106 -8.60 -3.86 0.08
CA GLU A 106 -8.88 -5.30 0.20
C GLU A 106 -7.58 -6.11 0.19
N ALA A 107 -7.52 -7.15 1.01
CA ALA A 107 -6.45 -8.12 1.02
C ALA A 107 -6.66 -9.16 -0.12
N LEU A 108 -5.72 -9.28 -1.04
CA LEU A 108 -5.76 -10.27 -2.14
C LEU A 108 -5.20 -11.64 -1.74
N GLU A 109 -4.50 -11.70 -0.62
CA GLU A 109 -3.98 -12.91 0.01
C GLU A 109 -3.96 -12.72 1.53
N MET A 110 -3.36 -13.64 2.30
CA MET A 110 -3.14 -13.42 3.73
C MET A 110 -2.18 -12.23 3.92
N CYS A 111 -2.65 -11.20 4.61
CA CYS A 111 -1.88 -10.00 4.89
C CYS A 111 -1.56 -9.87 6.37
N VAL A 112 -0.33 -9.46 6.65
CA VAL A 112 0.14 -9.02 7.96
C VAL A 112 0.46 -7.54 7.86
N VAL A 113 -0.26 -6.72 8.58
CA VAL A 113 -0.10 -5.27 8.55
C VAL A 113 0.13 -4.72 9.96
N PHE A 114 0.84 -3.60 10.01
CA PHE A 114 1.06 -2.84 11.22
C PHE A 114 0.43 -1.46 11.03
N ALA A 115 -0.65 -1.21 11.77
CA ALA A 115 -1.43 0.00 11.66
C ALA A 115 -0.87 1.09 12.57
N LEU A 116 -0.65 2.28 12.02
CA LEU A 116 -0.30 3.50 12.75
C LEU A 116 -1.57 4.36 12.82
N PRO A 117 -2.21 4.52 14.00
CA PRO A 117 -3.37 5.40 14.15
C PRO A 117 -2.95 6.85 13.87
N LYS A 118 -3.55 7.50 12.86
CA LYS A 118 -3.18 8.85 12.43
C LYS A 118 -3.11 9.83 13.60
N ARG A 119 -4.16 9.89 14.41
CA ARG A 119 -4.22 10.85 15.55
C ARG A 119 -3.08 10.62 16.54
N ARG A 120 -2.76 9.36 16.86
CA ARG A 120 -1.66 9.05 17.78
C ARG A 120 -0.30 9.39 17.16
N LEU A 121 -0.14 9.12 15.87
CA LEU A 121 1.08 9.47 15.14
C LEU A 121 1.27 10.99 15.09
N GLU A 122 0.23 11.77 14.85
CA GLU A 122 0.25 13.23 14.89
C GLU A 122 0.60 13.75 16.28
N GLU A 123 -0.02 13.22 17.34
CA GLU A 123 0.27 13.58 18.74
C GLU A 123 1.76 13.40 19.08
N ILE A 124 2.33 12.23 18.78
CA ILE A 124 3.76 11.99 19.10
C ILE A 124 4.71 12.78 18.19
N ALA A 125 4.31 13.07 16.95
CA ALA A 125 5.10 13.88 16.01
C ALA A 125 5.23 15.34 16.47
N LEU A 126 4.28 15.88 17.22
CA LEU A 126 4.37 17.25 17.78
C LEU A 126 5.55 17.43 18.72
N HIS A 127 5.98 16.35 19.39
CA HIS A 127 7.04 16.40 20.40
C HIS A 127 8.33 15.67 19.98
N ASN A 128 8.36 15.07 18.77
CA ASN A 128 9.47 14.25 18.29
C ASN A 128 9.79 14.59 16.82
N GLN A 129 10.83 15.36 16.62
CA GLN A 129 11.23 15.83 15.29
C GLN A 129 11.49 14.67 14.30
N ASN A 130 12.13 13.58 14.75
CA ASN A 130 12.41 12.43 13.87
C ASN A 130 11.14 11.66 13.50
N ILE A 131 10.14 11.59 14.38
CA ILE A 131 8.82 11.01 14.08
C ILE A 131 8.06 11.93 13.12
N GLN A 132 8.18 13.25 13.26
CA GLN A 132 7.62 14.19 12.29
C GLN A 132 8.26 14.02 10.89
N ILE A 133 9.58 13.81 10.82
CA ILE A 133 10.28 13.52 9.56
C ILE A 133 9.77 12.21 8.95
N LEU A 134 9.64 11.13 9.75
CA LEU A 134 9.06 9.87 9.30
C LEU A 134 7.67 10.09 8.71
N TYR A 135 6.78 10.75 9.43
CA TYR A 135 5.41 11.01 8.98
C TYR A 135 5.39 11.79 7.66
N ARG A 136 6.18 12.87 7.57
CA ARG A 136 6.32 13.66 6.35
C ARG A 136 6.82 12.82 5.17
N LYS A 137 7.86 12.00 5.37
CA LYS A 137 8.40 11.15 4.31
C LYS A 137 7.42 10.07 3.83
N ILE A 138 6.61 9.50 4.71
CA ILE A 138 5.52 8.61 4.32
C ILE A 138 4.55 9.33 3.37
N LEU A 139 4.20 10.58 3.65
CA LEU A 139 3.31 11.36 2.80
C LEU A 139 3.97 11.77 1.48
N GLU A 140 5.25 12.12 1.51
CA GLU A 140 6.04 12.43 0.30
C GLU A 140 6.09 11.20 -0.64
N GLU A 141 6.38 10.00 -0.12
CA GLU A 141 6.36 8.77 -0.93
C GLU A 141 4.98 8.49 -1.53
N ALA A 142 3.91 8.62 -0.73
CA ALA A 142 2.56 8.43 -1.22
C ALA A 142 2.19 9.43 -2.34
N LEU A 143 2.62 10.69 -2.23
CA LEU A 143 2.41 11.71 -3.25
C LEU A 143 3.19 11.40 -4.54
N ILE A 144 4.47 11.02 -4.40
CA ILE A 144 5.33 10.64 -5.54
C ILE A 144 4.74 9.44 -6.28
N GLU A 145 4.27 8.44 -5.54
CA GLU A 145 3.67 7.24 -6.12
C GLU A 145 2.37 7.56 -6.89
N GLN A 146 1.50 8.41 -6.31
CA GLN A 146 0.29 8.87 -7.00
C GLN A 146 0.63 9.66 -8.28
N GLN A 147 1.62 10.54 -8.22
CA GLN A 147 2.07 11.28 -9.39
C GLN A 147 2.65 10.34 -10.45
N SER A 148 3.51 9.41 -10.06
CA SER A 148 4.12 8.43 -10.98
C SER A 148 3.07 7.57 -11.68
N HIS A 149 2.02 7.15 -10.96
CA HIS A 149 0.92 6.40 -11.57
C HIS A 149 0.10 7.27 -12.54
N ALA A 150 -0.17 8.53 -12.18
CA ALA A 150 -0.86 9.45 -13.08
C ALA A 150 -0.07 9.70 -14.37
N ASP A 151 1.24 9.85 -14.27
CA ASP A 151 2.13 10.04 -15.42
C ASP A 151 2.21 8.79 -16.29
N LEU A 152 2.32 7.60 -15.68
CA LEU A 152 2.29 6.31 -16.37
C LEU A 152 1.03 6.19 -17.24
N VAL A 153 -0.13 6.49 -16.68
CA VAL A 153 -1.40 6.38 -17.41
C VAL A 153 -1.53 7.44 -18.48
N ARG A 154 -1.07 8.66 -18.22
CA ARG A 154 -1.22 9.81 -19.12
C ARG A 154 -0.27 9.78 -20.32
N PHE A 155 0.98 9.34 -20.13
CA PHE A 155 2.03 9.52 -21.12
C PHE A 155 2.54 8.22 -21.76
N GLU A 156 2.26 7.06 -21.18
CA GLU A 156 2.79 5.80 -21.67
C GLU A 156 1.77 4.99 -22.49
N SER A 157 2.26 4.29 -23.52
CA SER A 157 1.44 3.32 -24.25
C SER A 157 1.08 2.12 -23.36
N ALA A 158 0.06 1.35 -23.74
CA ALA A 158 -0.32 0.14 -23.00
C ALA A 158 0.85 -0.86 -22.88
N ALA A 159 1.68 -0.98 -23.91
CA ALA A 159 2.86 -1.85 -23.91
C ALA A 159 3.93 -1.35 -22.94
N ASP A 160 4.21 -0.05 -22.94
CA ASP A 160 5.21 0.55 -22.05
C ASP A 160 4.77 0.48 -20.60
N ARG A 161 3.48 0.75 -20.30
CA ARG A 161 2.91 0.57 -18.96
C ARG A 161 3.11 -0.85 -18.44
N TYR A 162 2.88 -1.85 -19.28
CA TYR A 162 3.08 -3.23 -18.87
C TYR A 162 4.57 -3.57 -18.67
N LYS A 163 5.46 -3.14 -19.57
CA LYS A 163 6.92 -3.31 -19.41
C LYS A 163 7.40 -2.66 -18.10
N ARG A 164 6.89 -1.47 -17.79
CA ARG A 164 7.26 -0.73 -16.58
C ARG A 164 6.84 -1.48 -15.31
N ILE A 165 5.58 -1.94 -15.21
CA ILE A 165 5.14 -2.69 -14.02
C ILE A 165 5.90 -4.02 -13.86
N CYS A 166 6.25 -4.70 -14.95
CA CYS A 166 7.08 -5.90 -14.90
C CYS A 166 8.46 -5.62 -14.30
N LYS A 167 9.03 -4.45 -14.57
CA LYS A 167 10.34 -4.03 -14.08
C LYS A 167 10.28 -3.50 -12.65
N GLU A 168 9.32 -2.62 -12.35
CA GLU A 168 9.25 -1.91 -11.06
C GLU A 168 8.50 -2.70 -9.99
N MET A 169 7.49 -3.49 -10.39
CA MET A 169 6.61 -4.23 -9.46
C MET A 169 6.45 -5.71 -9.90
N PRO A 170 7.54 -6.47 -10.11
CA PRO A 170 7.46 -7.85 -10.63
C PRO A 170 6.63 -8.77 -9.71
N GLN A 171 6.67 -8.56 -8.41
CA GLN A 171 5.88 -9.34 -7.45
C GLN A 171 4.37 -9.10 -7.59
N VAL A 172 3.94 -7.89 -7.95
CA VAL A 172 2.53 -7.60 -8.27
C VAL A 172 2.10 -8.40 -9.49
N VAL A 173 2.89 -8.41 -10.56
CA VAL A 173 2.58 -9.12 -11.80
C VAL A 173 2.50 -10.63 -11.59
N LEU A 174 3.32 -11.17 -10.68
CA LEU A 174 3.34 -12.60 -10.34
C LEU A 174 2.19 -13.03 -9.43
N ARG A 175 1.76 -12.18 -8.49
CA ARG A 175 0.84 -12.53 -7.39
C ARG A 175 -0.58 -12.02 -7.62
N ALA A 176 -0.75 -10.86 -8.26
CA ALA A 176 -2.07 -10.28 -8.46
C ALA A 176 -2.85 -10.96 -9.60
N PRO A 177 -4.18 -11.14 -9.47
CA PRO A 177 -5.03 -11.52 -10.58
C PRO A 177 -4.88 -10.54 -11.75
N LEU A 178 -4.72 -11.07 -12.97
CA LEU A 178 -4.47 -10.26 -14.17
C LEU A 178 -5.56 -9.21 -14.44
N VAL A 179 -6.79 -9.48 -14.05
CA VAL A 179 -7.89 -8.52 -14.16
C VAL A 179 -7.63 -7.26 -13.33
N PHE A 180 -7.01 -7.40 -12.17
CA PHE A 180 -6.66 -6.26 -11.31
C PHE A 180 -5.43 -5.52 -11.82
N VAL A 181 -4.46 -6.25 -12.37
CA VAL A 181 -3.30 -5.65 -13.06
C VAL A 181 -3.76 -4.84 -14.28
N ALA A 182 -4.66 -5.39 -15.11
CA ALA A 182 -5.23 -4.69 -16.25
C ALA A 182 -5.96 -3.41 -15.81
N SER A 183 -6.80 -3.51 -14.76
CA SER A 183 -7.52 -2.38 -14.19
C SER A 183 -6.58 -1.28 -13.67
N TYR A 184 -5.50 -1.66 -12.96
CA TYR A 184 -4.47 -0.74 -12.46
C TYR A 184 -3.73 -0.02 -13.60
N LEU A 185 -3.46 -0.73 -14.69
CA LEU A 185 -2.82 -0.17 -15.88
C LEU A 185 -3.81 0.58 -16.80
N GLU A 186 -5.07 0.76 -16.38
CA GLU A 186 -6.14 1.37 -17.17
C GLU A 186 -6.28 0.78 -18.57
N MET A 187 -6.32 -0.55 -18.66
CA MET A 187 -6.57 -1.28 -19.89
C MET A 187 -7.52 -2.46 -19.65
N THR A 188 -8.08 -3.00 -20.74
CA THR A 188 -8.92 -4.19 -20.61
C THR A 188 -8.07 -5.46 -20.46
N PRO A 189 -8.61 -6.54 -19.84
CA PRO A 189 -7.89 -7.83 -19.75
C PRO A 189 -7.46 -8.37 -21.11
N GLU A 190 -8.25 -8.14 -22.17
CA GLU A 190 -7.92 -8.55 -23.55
C GLU A 190 -6.72 -7.75 -24.09
N THR A 191 -6.67 -6.44 -23.81
CA THR A 191 -5.53 -5.59 -24.17
C THR A 191 -4.27 -6.07 -23.44
N LEU A 192 -4.37 -6.32 -22.13
CA LEU A 192 -3.25 -6.85 -21.35
C LEU A 192 -2.76 -8.20 -21.89
N SER A 193 -3.68 -9.11 -22.23
CA SER A 193 -3.33 -10.41 -22.80
C SER A 193 -2.55 -10.26 -24.13
N ARG A 194 -2.99 -9.37 -25.02
CA ARG A 194 -2.28 -9.08 -26.28
C ARG A 194 -0.89 -8.48 -26.04
N VAL A 195 -0.79 -7.51 -25.14
CA VAL A 195 0.51 -6.91 -24.78
C VAL A 195 1.46 -7.95 -24.22
N ARG A 196 1.00 -8.82 -23.33
CA ARG A 196 1.82 -9.92 -22.79
C ARG A 196 2.34 -10.86 -23.88
N SER A 197 1.48 -11.28 -24.81
CA SER A 197 1.88 -12.17 -25.90
C SER A 197 2.92 -11.53 -26.82
N SER A 198 2.82 -10.21 -27.09
CA SER A 198 3.79 -9.49 -27.90
C SER A 198 5.12 -9.24 -27.17
N THR A 199 5.09 -9.11 -25.84
CA THR A 199 6.29 -8.86 -25.02
C THR A 199 7.03 -10.16 -24.66
N SER A 200 6.35 -11.32 -24.67
CA SER A 200 6.96 -12.63 -24.38
C SER A 200 7.94 -13.11 -25.45
N THR A 201 8.07 -12.40 -26.57
CA THR A 201 9.08 -12.63 -27.63
C THR A 201 10.41 -11.91 -27.33
N GLU A 202 10.48 -11.02 -26.36
CA GLU A 202 11.74 -10.44 -25.86
C GLU A 202 12.07 -11.11 -24.50
N PRO A 203 13.26 -11.72 -24.33
CA PRO A 203 13.65 -12.24 -23.01
C PRO A 203 13.65 -11.10 -21.99
N LEU A 204 12.97 -11.32 -20.87
CA LEU A 204 13.05 -10.44 -19.70
C LEU A 204 14.52 -10.33 -19.29
N PRO A 205 15.04 -9.11 -19.04
CA PRO A 205 16.43 -8.90 -18.64
C PRO A 205 16.72 -9.51 -17.26
#